data_086ff89a6a1fa5b27cb8b8ec0a47d488
#
_entry.id   086ff89a6a1fa5b27cb8b8ec0a47d488
#
_cell.length_a   1.000
_cell.length_b   1.000
_cell.length_c   1.000
_cell.angle_alpha   90.00
_cell.angle_beta   90.00
_cell.angle_gamma   90.00
#
_symmetry.space_group_name_H-M   'P 1'
#
loop_
_entity.id
_entity.type
_entity.pdbx_description
1 polymer ?
#
loop_
_entity_poly.entity_id
_entity_poly.type
_entity_poly.pdbx_seq_one_letter_code
_entity_poly.pdbx_strand_id
1 'polypeptide(L)'
;MDMKLSAMKGQLEGDFHLAAVTSAKYFTPHLLGAFHKRYPKVNLHLDVVNRGQIIQRLKDNEDDLVIMGLVPGNLPLTRHPIIDNPIIIVANPAHPLAKKKKIPLADLLKHDFIFRENGSGTRKALEDFLLSNQLKLTPSMVLGSSETIKQAVMADLGISALSRHSVTLELATNSLVELDVLDFPLIRSWYLVHHETKRLSPAAQTFIDFILYEKETVASLCNRFLETHFISHRNK
;
A
#
# COMPACT_ATOMS: atom_id res chain seq x y z
N MET A 1 -7.79 15.45 25.41
CA MET A 1 -7.04 15.54 24.17
C MET A 1 -7.93 15.98 23.00
N ASP A 2 -9.19 15.54 22.97
CA ASP A 2 -10.22 16.02 22.00
C ASP A 2 -10.41 17.55 21.97
N MET A 3 -10.19 18.24 23.09
CA MET A 3 -10.32 19.70 23.17
C MET A 3 -9.24 20.46 22.39
N LYS A 4 -7.99 19.93 22.27
CA LYS A 4 -6.93 20.57 21.43
C LYS A 4 -7.22 20.42 19.94
N LEU A 5 -7.61 19.22 19.51
CA LEU A 5 -8.02 18.97 18.11
C LEU A 5 -9.29 19.74 17.74
N SER A 6 -10.24 19.86 18.68
CA SER A 6 -11.48 20.60 18.48
C SER A 6 -11.24 22.13 18.41
N ALA A 7 -10.31 22.65 19.22
CA ALA A 7 -9.95 24.08 19.20
C ALA A 7 -9.22 24.53 17.92
N MET A 8 -8.56 23.59 17.23
CA MET A 8 -7.86 23.87 15.96
C MET A 8 -8.75 23.69 14.71
N LYS A 9 -9.99 23.21 14.86
CA LYS A 9 -10.95 23.12 13.76
C LYS A 9 -11.18 24.50 13.13
N GLY A 10 -10.79 24.63 11.86
CA GLY A 10 -10.96 25.86 11.09
C GLY A 10 -9.87 26.91 11.25
N GLN A 11 -8.88 26.72 12.16
CA GLN A 11 -7.76 27.66 12.32
C GLN A 11 -6.44 27.12 11.74
N LEU A 12 -6.36 25.79 11.48
CA LEU A 12 -5.18 25.18 10.87
C LEU A 12 -5.11 25.57 9.39
N GLU A 13 -4.00 26.20 9.00
CA GLU A 13 -3.75 26.65 7.62
C GLU A 13 -2.30 26.44 7.23
N GLY A 14 -1.99 26.57 5.94
CA GLY A 14 -0.66 26.41 5.36
C GLY A 14 -0.53 25.17 4.49
N ASP A 15 0.67 24.94 3.99
CA ASP A 15 0.97 23.83 3.10
C ASP A 15 1.29 22.56 3.89
N PHE A 16 0.85 21.42 3.36
CA PHE A 16 1.16 20.09 3.88
C PHE A 16 1.59 19.18 2.73
N HIS A 17 2.86 18.79 2.73
CA HIS A 17 3.46 17.94 1.71
C HIS A 17 3.55 16.49 2.18
N LEU A 18 2.82 15.62 1.52
CA LEU A 18 2.81 14.18 1.76
C LEU A 18 3.32 13.45 0.53
N ALA A 19 4.30 12.58 0.69
CA ALA A 19 4.65 11.63 -0.36
C ALA A 19 4.16 10.22 0.00
N ALA A 20 3.77 9.44 -1.00
CA ALA A 20 3.30 8.08 -0.80
C ALA A 20 3.90 7.13 -1.83
N VAL A 21 4.21 5.89 -1.42
CA VAL A 21 4.60 4.85 -2.38
C VAL A 21 3.43 4.51 -3.31
N THR A 22 3.75 4.11 -4.54
CA THR A 22 2.76 3.84 -5.60
C THR A 22 1.61 2.91 -5.19
N SER A 23 1.85 1.96 -4.29
CA SER A 23 0.81 1.04 -3.81
C SER A 23 -0.06 1.63 -2.68
N ALA A 24 0.32 2.77 -2.08
CA ALA A 24 -0.50 3.47 -1.10
C ALA A 24 -1.48 4.49 -1.74
N LYS A 25 -1.33 4.79 -3.03
CA LYS A 25 -2.19 5.75 -3.75
C LYS A 25 -3.68 5.40 -3.72
N TYR A 26 -4.02 4.14 -3.48
CA TYR A 26 -5.41 3.67 -3.50
C TYR A 26 -6.20 4.04 -2.23
N PHE A 27 -5.52 4.33 -1.12
CA PHE A 27 -6.17 4.77 0.11
C PHE A 27 -5.75 6.17 0.58
N THR A 28 -4.54 6.63 0.27
CA THR A 28 -4.02 7.93 0.72
C THR A 28 -4.96 9.10 0.38
N PRO A 29 -5.56 9.21 -0.83
CA PRO A 29 -6.50 10.30 -1.13
C PRO A 29 -7.75 10.30 -0.24
N HIS A 30 -8.20 9.13 0.22
CA HIS A 30 -9.35 9.04 1.13
C HIS A 30 -9.01 9.57 2.53
N LEU A 31 -7.78 9.31 3.01
CA LEU A 31 -7.27 9.91 4.25
C LEU A 31 -7.17 11.43 4.14
N LEU A 32 -6.56 11.91 3.05
CA LEU A 32 -6.43 13.36 2.79
C LEU A 32 -7.80 14.02 2.64
N GLY A 33 -8.75 13.38 1.98
CA GLY A 33 -10.12 13.91 1.84
C GLY A 33 -10.85 14.03 3.18
N ALA A 34 -10.68 13.06 4.09
CA ALA A 34 -11.24 13.12 5.44
C ALA A 34 -10.55 14.22 6.28
N PHE A 35 -9.23 14.35 6.15
CA PHE A 35 -8.46 15.40 6.80
C PHE A 35 -8.85 16.80 6.31
N HIS A 36 -8.95 16.99 4.99
CA HIS A 36 -9.32 18.27 4.38
C HIS A 36 -10.73 18.75 4.78
N LYS A 37 -11.70 17.82 4.92
CA LYS A 37 -13.04 18.16 5.41
C LYS A 37 -13.02 18.80 6.80
N ARG A 38 -12.02 18.48 7.63
CA ARG A 38 -11.86 19.04 8.99
C ARG A 38 -11.03 20.31 9.01
N TYR A 39 -10.05 20.38 8.10
CA TYR A 39 -9.06 21.47 8.02
C TYR A 39 -9.00 22.01 6.58
N PRO A 40 -10.08 22.69 6.13
CA PRO A 40 -10.23 23.09 4.73
C PRO A 40 -9.27 24.19 4.27
N LYS A 41 -8.57 24.86 5.20
CA LYS A 41 -7.57 25.88 4.90
C LYS A 41 -6.15 25.32 4.74
N VAL A 42 -5.97 24.01 4.93
CA VAL A 42 -4.70 23.34 4.67
C VAL A 42 -4.61 23.00 3.18
N ASN A 43 -3.59 23.50 2.52
CA ASN A 43 -3.27 23.15 1.13
C ASN A 43 -2.56 21.80 1.12
N LEU A 44 -3.18 20.81 0.49
CA LEU A 44 -2.65 19.44 0.46
C LEU A 44 -1.86 19.19 -0.83
N HIS A 45 -0.61 18.77 -0.68
CA HIS A 45 0.25 18.32 -1.76
C HIS A 45 0.53 16.84 -1.60
N LEU A 46 0.30 16.03 -2.65
CA LEU A 46 0.53 14.59 -2.65
C LEU A 46 1.41 14.18 -3.83
N ASP A 47 2.61 13.70 -3.51
CA ASP A 47 3.48 13.05 -4.48
C ASP A 47 3.39 11.53 -4.38
N VAL A 48 3.22 10.86 -5.52
CA VAL A 48 3.15 9.40 -5.59
C VAL A 48 4.31 8.86 -6.39
N VAL A 49 5.24 8.23 -5.68
CA VAL A 49 6.51 7.75 -6.26
C VAL A 49 6.84 6.34 -5.77
N ASN A 50 7.86 5.68 -6.35
CA ASN A 50 8.27 4.36 -5.86
C ASN A 50 9.09 4.46 -4.56
N ARG A 51 9.32 3.30 -3.90
CA ARG A 51 10.04 3.25 -2.62
C ARG A 51 11.47 3.81 -2.71
N GLY A 52 12.17 3.58 -3.81
CA GLY A 52 13.54 4.10 -4.00
C GLY A 52 13.55 5.63 -3.97
N GLN A 53 12.60 6.25 -4.67
CA GLN A 53 12.41 7.70 -4.69
C GLN A 53 11.97 8.23 -3.33
N ILE A 54 11.06 7.54 -2.61
CA ILE A 54 10.68 7.92 -1.23
C ILE A 54 11.91 7.97 -0.31
N ILE A 55 12.79 6.98 -0.40
CA ILE A 55 14.01 6.96 0.43
C ILE A 55 14.91 8.16 0.12
N GLN A 56 15.00 8.57 -1.16
CA GLN A 56 15.78 9.75 -1.54
C GLN A 56 15.11 11.03 -0.99
N ARG A 57 13.80 11.19 -1.17
CA ARG A 57 13.04 12.32 -0.64
C ARG A 57 13.15 12.45 0.89
N LEU A 58 13.15 11.31 1.61
CA LEU A 58 13.40 11.31 3.07
C LEU A 58 14.80 11.84 3.41
N LYS A 59 15.84 11.44 2.66
CA LYS A 59 17.21 11.94 2.87
C LYS A 59 17.34 13.42 2.58
N ASP A 60 16.64 13.89 1.56
CA ASP A 60 16.65 15.28 1.10
C ASP A 60 15.67 16.15 1.90
N ASN A 61 14.88 15.53 2.80
CA ASN A 61 13.88 16.19 3.66
C ASN A 61 12.84 17.01 2.87
N GLU A 62 12.41 16.51 1.70
CA GLU A 62 11.52 17.22 0.78
C GLU A 62 10.08 17.31 1.29
N ASP A 63 9.56 16.24 1.94
CA ASP A 63 8.17 16.14 2.37
C ASP A 63 8.02 16.35 3.88
N ASP A 64 6.86 16.79 4.32
CA ASP A 64 6.52 16.81 5.74
C ASP A 64 6.46 15.39 6.31
N LEU A 65 5.76 14.52 5.60
CA LEU A 65 5.57 13.11 5.96
C LEU A 65 5.59 12.23 4.71
N VAL A 66 5.91 10.96 4.89
CA VAL A 66 5.79 9.97 3.80
C VAL A 66 4.99 8.74 4.24
N ILE A 67 4.27 8.11 3.31
CA ILE A 67 3.60 6.82 3.51
C ILE A 67 4.37 5.73 2.77
N MET A 68 4.86 4.71 3.50
CA MET A 68 5.57 3.58 2.93
C MET A 68 5.39 2.29 3.75
N GLY A 69 5.60 1.13 3.13
CA GLY A 69 5.49 -0.17 3.79
C GLY A 69 6.82 -0.66 4.38
N LEU A 70 7.88 -0.70 3.57
CA LEU A 70 9.21 -1.16 3.97
C LEU A 70 10.09 0.02 4.37
N VAL A 71 10.07 0.37 5.66
CA VAL A 71 10.88 1.46 6.22
C VAL A 71 12.34 1.00 6.31
N PRO A 72 13.33 1.79 5.79
CA PRO A 72 14.73 1.44 5.90
C PRO A 72 15.21 1.52 7.35
N GLY A 73 15.95 0.50 7.81
CA GLY A 73 16.46 0.44 9.19
C GLY A 73 17.75 1.24 9.42
N ASN A 74 18.38 1.73 8.36
CA ASN A 74 19.65 2.46 8.40
C ASN A 74 19.52 3.99 8.37
N LEU A 75 18.29 4.49 8.49
CA LEU A 75 17.99 5.93 8.59
C LEU A 75 17.32 6.22 9.93
N PRO A 76 17.60 7.37 10.55
CA PRO A 76 16.98 7.78 11.81
C PRO A 76 15.55 8.29 11.54
N LEU A 77 14.58 7.36 11.49
CA LEU A 77 13.21 7.62 11.12
C LEU A 77 12.23 7.25 12.24
N THR A 78 11.31 8.15 12.53
CA THR A 78 10.11 7.86 13.30
C THR A 78 9.05 7.27 12.39
N ARG A 79 8.38 6.21 12.86
CA ARG A 79 7.32 5.51 12.11
C ARG A 79 6.07 5.32 12.95
N HIS A 80 4.93 5.65 12.36
CA HIS A 80 3.62 5.48 12.97
C HIS A 80 2.82 4.48 12.12
N PRO A 81 2.34 3.37 12.69
CA PRO A 81 1.57 2.37 11.93
C PRO A 81 0.22 2.95 11.51
N ILE A 82 -0.20 2.68 10.27
CA ILE A 82 -1.51 3.08 9.72
C ILE A 82 -2.45 1.88 9.71
N ILE A 83 -2.19 0.93 8.81
CA ILE A 83 -2.97 -0.30 8.60
C ILE A 83 -2.10 -1.43 8.07
N ASP A 84 -2.65 -2.64 8.02
CA ASP A 84 -2.03 -3.77 7.36
C ASP A 84 -2.02 -3.62 5.84
N ASN A 85 -0.99 -4.19 5.23
CA ASN A 85 -0.78 -4.26 3.78
C ASN A 85 -0.60 -5.73 3.36
N PRO A 86 -1.68 -6.46 3.14
CA PRO A 86 -1.59 -7.82 2.61
C PRO A 86 -1.07 -7.82 1.17
N ILE A 87 0.03 -8.53 0.92
CA ILE A 87 0.52 -8.79 -0.43
C ILE A 87 -0.01 -10.16 -0.84
N ILE A 88 -0.72 -10.23 -1.94
CA ILE A 88 -1.40 -11.41 -2.47
C ILE A 88 -0.85 -11.78 -3.86
N ILE A 89 -1.05 -13.03 -4.26
CA ILE A 89 -0.80 -13.45 -5.64
C ILE A 89 -2.10 -13.34 -6.43
N VAL A 90 -2.03 -12.68 -7.59
CA VAL A 90 -3.19 -12.46 -8.47
C VAL A 90 -2.98 -13.11 -9.83
N ALA A 91 -4.07 -13.55 -10.42
CA ALA A 91 -4.12 -14.18 -11.73
C ALA A 91 -5.37 -13.76 -12.52
N ASN A 92 -5.36 -14.03 -13.82
CA ASN A 92 -6.57 -14.02 -14.64
C ASN A 92 -7.54 -15.11 -14.15
N PRO A 93 -8.86 -14.88 -14.10
CA PRO A 93 -9.85 -15.89 -13.69
C PRO A 93 -9.81 -17.20 -14.49
N ALA A 94 -9.35 -17.17 -15.74
CA ALA A 94 -9.17 -18.35 -16.59
C ALA A 94 -7.86 -19.11 -16.35
N HIS A 95 -6.93 -18.54 -15.54
CA HIS A 95 -5.63 -19.14 -15.28
C HIS A 95 -5.75 -20.53 -14.61
N PRO A 96 -4.92 -21.52 -14.97
CA PRO A 96 -5.00 -22.90 -14.44
C PRO A 96 -4.94 -23.00 -12.91
N LEU A 97 -4.31 -22.06 -12.23
CA LEU A 97 -4.23 -22.00 -10.77
C LEU A 97 -5.46 -21.38 -10.11
N ALA A 98 -6.32 -20.66 -10.85
CA ALA A 98 -7.43 -19.88 -10.28
C ALA A 98 -8.43 -20.72 -9.44
N LYS A 99 -8.60 -21.99 -9.78
CA LYS A 99 -9.51 -22.92 -9.06
C LYS A 99 -8.80 -23.83 -8.06
N LYS A 100 -7.46 -23.78 -7.99
CA LYS A 100 -6.68 -24.61 -7.05
C LYS A 100 -6.70 -23.99 -5.66
N LYS A 101 -6.59 -24.85 -4.65
CA LYS A 101 -6.50 -24.49 -3.24
C LYS A 101 -5.16 -24.91 -2.65
N LYS A 102 -4.68 -24.15 -1.67
CA LYS A 102 -3.44 -24.41 -0.94
C LYS A 102 -2.26 -24.67 -1.89
N ILE A 103 -2.10 -23.78 -2.88
CA ILE A 103 -1.10 -23.90 -3.93
C ILE A 103 0.30 -23.83 -3.29
N PRO A 104 1.16 -24.86 -3.47
CA PRO A 104 2.54 -24.80 -3.01
C PRO A 104 3.32 -23.69 -3.73
N LEU A 105 4.22 -23.03 -3.01
CA LEU A 105 5.03 -21.95 -3.57
C LEU A 105 5.82 -22.38 -4.81
N ALA A 106 6.35 -23.63 -4.80
CA ALA A 106 7.07 -24.23 -5.91
C ALA A 106 6.23 -24.34 -7.20
N ASP A 107 4.91 -24.42 -7.09
CA ASP A 107 4.04 -24.49 -8.26
C ASP A 107 3.95 -23.14 -8.98
N LEU A 108 4.09 -22.02 -8.27
CA LEU A 108 4.14 -20.68 -8.88
C LEU A 108 5.35 -20.53 -9.81
N LEU A 109 6.47 -21.19 -9.50
CA LEU A 109 7.70 -21.14 -10.28
C LEU A 109 7.57 -21.76 -11.67
N LYS A 110 6.49 -22.51 -11.93
CA LYS A 110 6.20 -23.17 -13.22
C LYS A 110 5.40 -22.28 -14.17
N HIS A 111 5.03 -21.07 -13.71
CA HIS A 111 4.20 -20.13 -14.46
C HIS A 111 4.96 -18.83 -14.72
N ASP A 112 4.56 -18.14 -15.77
CA ASP A 112 5.07 -16.80 -16.06
C ASP A 112 4.73 -15.85 -14.91
N PHE A 113 5.74 -15.16 -14.39
CA PHE A 113 5.59 -14.28 -13.25
C PHE A 113 6.02 -12.85 -13.60
N ILE A 114 5.12 -11.91 -13.40
CA ILE A 114 5.33 -10.50 -13.70
C ILE A 114 5.77 -9.79 -12.41
N PHE A 115 6.96 -9.17 -12.43
CA PHE A 115 7.48 -8.41 -11.30
C PHE A 115 7.25 -6.91 -11.47
N ARG A 116 7.19 -6.25 -10.33
CA ARG A 116 7.38 -4.81 -10.26
C ARG A 116 8.83 -4.45 -10.60
N GLU A 117 9.02 -3.19 -10.96
CA GLU A 117 10.34 -2.59 -11.20
C GLU A 117 11.28 -2.66 -9.98
N ASN A 118 12.57 -2.51 -10.23
CA ASN A 118 13.55 -2.33 -9.17
C ASN A 118 13.21 -1.09 -8.33
N GLY A 119 13.41 -1.19 -7.00
CA GLY A 119 13.02 -0.12 -6.06
C GLY A 119 11.57 -0.22 -5.56
N SER A 120 10.73 -1.12 -6.11
CA SER A 120 9.40 -1.40 -5.57
C SER A 120 9.47 -2.11 -4.22
N GLY A 121 8.70 -1.62 -3.24
CA GLY A 121 8.57 -2.28 -1.94
C GLY A 121 7.86 -3.63 -2.00
N THR A 122 6.87 -3.78 -2.89
CA THR A 122 6.17 -5.05 -3.12
C THR A 122 7.10 -6.11 -3.71
N ARG A 123 7.91 -5.72 -4.71
CA ARG A 123 8.94 -6.61 -5.27
C ARG A 123 9.92 -7.06 -4.20
N LYS A 124 10.48 -6.13 -3.44
CA LYS A 124 11.44 -6.46 -2.37
C LYS A 124 10.82 -7.41 -1.33
N ALA A 125 9.58 -7.19 -0.92
CA ALA A 125 8.90 -8.07 0.03
C ALA A 125 8.74 -9.50 -0.50
N LEU A 126 8.42 -9.66 -1.80
CA LEU A 126 8.34 -10.97 -2.46
C LEU A 126 9.73 -11.61 -2.56
N GLU A 127 10.74 -10.88 -3.02
CA GLU A 127 12.12 -11.38 -3.15
C GLU A 127 12.69 -11.84 -1.80
N ASP A 128 12.50 -11.05 -0.73
CA ASP A 128 12.94 -11.41 0.62
C ASP A 128 12.23 -12.68 1.13
N PHE A 129 10.92 -12.83 0.83
CA PHE A 129 10.16 -14.02 1.19
C PHE A 129 10.62 -15.24 0.40
N LEU A 130 10.82 -15.14 -0.89
CA LEU A 130 11.35 -16.23 -1.71
C LEU A 130 12.75 -16.66 -1.25
N LEU A 131 13.61 -15.69 -0.95
CA LEU A 131 14.95 -15.95 -0.45
C LEU A 131 14.93 -16.70 0.90
N SER A 132 14.05 -16.30 1.82
CA SER A 132 13.90 -16.97 3.13
C SER A 132 13.40 -18.42 2.99
N ASN A 133 12.71 -18.73 1.91
CA ASN A 133 12.28 -20.09 1.57
C ASN A 133 13.25 -20.81 0.62
N GLN A 134 14.46 -20.29 0.40
CA GLN A 134 15.48 -20.85 -0.50
C GLN A 134 15.00 -21.02 -1.95
N LEU A 135 14.05 -20.19 -2.37
CA LEU A 135 13.47 -20.20 -3.72
C LEU A 135 14.00 -19.02 -4.53
N LYS A 136 14.18 -19.25 -5.81
CA LYS A 136 14.53 -18.21 -6.78
C LYS A 136 13.49 -18.18 -7.88
N LEU A 137 12.91 -17.02 -8.12
CA LEU A 137 11.97 -16.78 -9.19
C LEU A 137 12.56 -15.77 -10.17
N THR A 138 12.64 -16.17 -11.44
CA THR A 138 13.06 -15.27 -12.51
C THR A 138 11.80 -14.71 -13.17
N PRO A 139 11.63 -13.39 -13.20
CA PRO A 139 10.45 -12.81 -13.85
C PRO A 139 10.49 -13.02 -15.36
N SER A 140 9.33 -13.37 -15.94
CA SER A 140 9.13 -13.34 -17.39
C SER A 140 9.00 -11.89 -17.91
N MET A 141 8.53 -10.98 -17.03
CA MET A 141 8.32 -9.58 -17.37
C MET A 141 8.54 -8.68 -16.14
N VAL A 142 9.06 -7.47 -16.36
CA VAL A 142 9.22 -6.44 -15.33
C VAL A 142 8.50 -5.17 -15.76
N LEU A 143 7.54 -4.69 -14.95
CA LEU A 143 6.69 -3.54 -15.27
C LEU A 143 6.74 -2.48 -14.16
N GLY A 144 6.73 -1.20 -14.56
CA GLY A 144 6.99 -0.05 -13.70
C GLY A 144 5.79 0.43 -12.87
N SER A 145 4.60 -0.17 -13.00
CA SER A 145 3.45 0.26 -12.22
C SER A 145 2.47 -0.88 -11.91
N SER A 146 1.77 -0.77 -10.78
CA SER A 146 0.71 -1.73 -10.44
C SER A 146 -0.42 -1.74 -11.47
N GLU A 147 -0.76 -0.58 -12.06
CA GLU A 147 -1.79 -0.49 -13.10
C GLU A 147 -1.42 -1.30 -14.34
N THR A 148 -0.18 -1.13 -14.83
CA THR A 148 0.29 -1.88 -15.99
C THR A 148 0.33 -3.39 -15.70
N ILE A 149 0.74 -3.78 -14.49
CA ILE A 149 0.72 -5.20 -14.08
C ILE A 149 -0.70 -5.76 -14.04
N LYS A 150 -1.67 -5.01 -13.48
CA LYS A 150 -3.07 -5.44 -13.49
C LYS A 150 -3.55 -5.74 -14.92
N GLN A 151 -3.28 -4.83 -15.86
CA GLN A 151 -3.65 -5.03 -17.26
C GLN A 151 -2.94 -6.25 -17.88
N ALA A 152 -1.65 -6.45 -17.59
CA ALA A 152 -0.90 -7.60 -18.08
C ALA A 152 -1.44 -8.94 -17.53
N VAL A 153 -1.79 -8.99 -16.23
CA VAL A 153 -2.40 -10.18 -15.62
C VAL A 153 -3.80 -10.43 -16.16
N MET A 154 -4.62 -9.40 -16.38
CA MET A 154 -5.93 -9.52 -17.02
C MET A 154 -5.81 -10.01 -18.46
N ALA A 155 -4.74 -9.66 -19.17
CA ALA A 155 -4.42 -10.15 -20.50
C ALA A 155 -3.79 -11.57 -20.52
N ASP A 156 -3.74 -12.25 -19.36
CA ASP A 156 -3.18 -13.60 -19.18
C ASP A 156 -1.67 -13.73 -19.56
N LEU A 157 -0.92 -12.64 -19.37
CA LEU A 157 0.54 -12.63 -19.60
C LEU A 157 1.34 -13.24 -18.43
N GLY A 158 0.66 -13.68 -17.37
CA GLY A 158 1.25 -14.32 -16.21
C GLY A 158 0.56 -13.92 -14.91
N ILE A 159 1.14 -14.37 -13.79
CA ILE A 159 0.68 -14.06 -12.44
C ILE A 159 1.57 -12.99 -11.79
N SER A 160 1.11 -12.34 -10.72
CA SER A 160 1.91 -11.32 -10.04
C SER A 160 1.60 -11.22 -8.55
N ALA A 161 2.56 -10.70 -7.77
CA ALA A 161 2.37 -10.31 -6.38
C ALA A 161 2.03 -8.82 -6.29
N LEU A 162 0.88 -8.49 -5.71
CA LEU A 162 0.41 -7.12 -5.55
C LEU A 162 -0.16 -6.88 -4.15
N SER A 163 -0.15 -5.62 -3.70
CA SER A 163 -0.92 -5.23 -2.51
C SER A 163 -2.41 -5.45 -2.78
N ARG A 164 -3.14 -6.08 -1.85
CA ARG A 164 -4.59 -6.28 -1.98
C ARG A 164 -5.33 -4.96 -2.18
N HIS A 165 -4.88 -3.89 -1.54
CA HIS A 165 -5.45 -2.55 -1.72
C HIS A 165 -5.37 -2.04 -3.17
N SER A 166 -4.38 -2.49 -3.94
CA SER A 166 -4.20 -2.04 -5.33
C SER A 166 -5.10 -2.76 -6.34
N VAL A 167 -5.70 -3.88 -5.96
CA VAL A 167 -6.51 -4.75 -6.85
C VAL A 167 -7.95 -4.94 -6.38
N THR A 168 -8.40 -4.12 -5.45
CA THR A 168 -9.71 -4.27 -4.82
C THR A 168 -10.86 -4.24 -5.84
N LEU A 169 -10.81 -3.31 -6.80
CA LEU A 169 -11.83 -3.20 -7.83
C LEU A 169 -11.83 -4.38 -8.79
N GLU A 170 -10.63 -4.85 -9.16
CA GLU A 170 -10.47 -5.98 -10.07
C GLU A 170 -10.93 -7.30 -9.43
N LEU A 171 -10.66 -7.48 -8.13
CA LEU A 171 -11.20 -8.63 -7.37
C LEU A 171 -12.72 -8.55 -7.27
N ALA A 172 -13.25 -7.37 -7.04
CA ALA A 172 -14.68 -7.12 -6.93
C ALA A 172 -15.45 -7.43 -8.22
N THR A 173 -14.88 -7.07 -9.34
CA THR A 173 -15.46 -7.30 -10.68
C THR A 173 -15.11 -8.66 -11.27
N ASN A 174 -14.35 -9.48 -10.53
CA ASN A 174 -13.80 -10.75 -11.01
C ASN A 174 -12.97 -10.60 -12.32
N SER A 175 -12.37 -9.43 -12.52
CA SER A 175 -11.40 -9.21 -13.60
C SER A 175 -10.01 -9.78 -13.26
N LEU A 176 -9.75 -9.93 -11.97
CA LEU A 176 -8.64 -10.67 -11.39
C LEU A 176 -9.16 -11.59 -10.28
N VAL A 177 -8.41 -12.64 -9.97
CA VAL A 177 -8.64 -13.50 -8.82
C VAL A 177 -7.41 -13.57 -7.94
N GLU A 178 -7.63 -13.68 -6.63
CA GLU A 178 -6.59 -14.00 -5.67
C GLU A 178 -6.36 -15.51 -5.65
N LEU A 179 -5.13 -15.95 -5.84
CA LEU A 179 -4.75 -17.35 -5.75
C LEU A 179 -4.58 -17.77 -4.28
N ASP A 180 -5.14 -18.91 -3.93
CA ASP A 180 -5.01 -19.53 -2.59
C ASP A 180 -3.64 -20.22 -2.48
N VAL A 181 -2.61 -19.43 -2.20
CA VAL A 181 -1.21 -19.87 -2.11
C VAL A 181 -0.83 -20.09 -0.65
N LEU A 182 -0.11 -21.17 -0.35
CA LEU A 182 0.44 -21.43 0.99
C LEU A 182 1.35 -20.28 1.40
N ASP A 183 1.28 -19.89 2.67
CA ASP A 183 2.03 -18.79 3.30
C ASP A 183 1.69 -17.39 2.74
N PHE A 184 0.64 -17.26 1.92
CA PHE A 184 0.06 -15.98 1.52
C PHE A 184 -1.31 -15.78 2.16
N PRO A 185 -1.71 -14.52 2.40
CA PRO A 185 -1.04 -13.26 2.06
C PRO A 185 0.20 -12.96 2.91
N LEU A 186 1.22 -12.32 2.33
CA LEU A 186 2.32 -11.78 3.11
C LEU A 186 1.84 -10.52 3.82
N ILE A 187 1.67 -10.60 5.13
CA ILE A 187 1.23 -9.46 5.92
C ILE A 187 2.40 -8.50 6.14
N ARG A 188 2.24 -7.27 5.69
CA ARG A 188 3.11 -6.12 5.93
C ARG A 188 2.25 -5.02 6.55
N SER A 189 2.87 -3.90 6.94
CA SER A 189 2.14 -2.74 7.46
C SER A 189 2.51 -1.50 6.66
N TRP A 190 1.55 -0.57 6.56
CA TRP A 190 1.77 0.78 6.10
C TRP A 190 2.15 1.66 7.28
N TYR A 191 3.13 2.52 7.07
CA TYR A 191 3.61 3.47 8.06
C TYR A 191 3.57 4.89 7.51
N LEU A 192 3.21 5.83 8.37
CA LEU A 192 3.51 7.23 8.21
C LEU A 192 4.88 7.48 8.81
N VAL A 193 5.79 8.10 8.06
CA VAL A 193 7.22 8.19 8.39
C VAL A 193 7.73 9.60 8.21
N HIS A 194 8.62 10.03 9.09
CA HIS A 194 9.39 11.26 8.98
C HIS A 194 10.78 11.09 9.63
N HIS A 195 11.70 12.01 9.35
CA HIS A 195 12.99 12.01 10.00
C HIS A 195 12.86 12.32 11.50
N GLU A 196 13.58 11.63 12.38
CA GLU A 196 13.46 11.81 13.84
C GLU A 196 13.73 13.26 14.29
N THR A 197 14.68 13.94 13.64
CA THR A 197 15.05 15.32 13.96
C THR A 197 14.21 16.37 13.25
N LYS A 198 13.23 15.95 12.43
CA LYS A 198 12.38 16.89 11.68
C LYS A 198 11.47 17.67 12.62
N ARG A 199 11.53 19.00 12.53
CA ARG A 199 10.54 19.86 13.14
C ARG A 199 9.26 19.82 12.30
N LEU A 200 8.25 19.13 12.79
CA LEU A 200 6.97 18.97 12.11
C LEU A 200 6.21 20.31 12.07
N SER A 201 5.57 20.58 10.94
CA SER A 201 4.60 21.66 10.82
C SER A 201 3.34 21.33 11.65
N PRO A 202 2.54 22.33 12.08
CA PRO A 202 1.28 22.08 12.77
C PRO A 202 0.34 21.16 11.97
N ALA A 203 0.32 21.28 10.65
CA ALA A 203 -0.48 20.44 9.76
C ALA A 203 0.02 18.97 9.78
N ALA A 204 1.33 18.76 9.70
CA ALA A 204 1.94 17.44 9.76
C ALA A 204 1.67 16.75 11.12
N GLN A 205 1.84 17.49 12.23
CA GLN A 205 1.56 16.94 13.56
C GLN A 205 0.07 16.59 13.71
N THR A 206 -0.82 17.46 13.24
CA THR A 206 -2.26 17.21 13.29
C THR A 206 -2.66 16.01 12.44
N PHE A 207 -1.99 15.80 11.29
CA PHE A 207 -2.23 14.62 10.46
C PHE A 207 -1.75 13.31 11.14
N ILE A 208 -0.60 13.34 11.82
CA ILE A 208 -0.15 12.21 12.67
C ILE A 208 -1.20 11.91 13.75
N ASP A 209 -1.67 12.92 14.45
CA ASP A 209 -2.68 12.78 15.49
C ASP A 209 -3.98 12.19 14.93
N PHE A 210 -4.41 12.65 13.76
CA PHE A 210 -5.57 12.09 13.04
C PHE A 210 -5.38 10.59 12.76
N ILE A 211 -4.22 10.18 12.25
CA ILE A 211 -3.93 8.75 11.96
C ILE A 211 -3.91 7.91 13.23
N LEU A 212 -3.33 8.42 14.32
CA LEU A 212 -3.11 7.64 15.54
C LEU A 212 -4.36 7.54 16.43
N TYR A 213 -5.16 8.60 16.50
CA TYR A 213 -6.32 8.66 17.42
C TYR A 213 -7.63 8.25 16.77
N GLU A 214 -7.70 8.22 15.44
CA GLU A 214 -8.92 7.86 14.72
C GLU A 214 -8.78 6.54 13.95
N LYS A 215 -8.18 5.56 14.60
CA LYS A 215 -7.83 4.26 13.98
C LYS A 215 -9.00 3.59 13.28
N GLU A 216 -10.20 3.60 13.85
CA GLU A 216 -11.39 2.99 13.26
C GLU A 216 -11.82 3.73 11.98
N THR A 217 -11.83 5.08 12.03
CA THR A 217 -12.10 5.91 10.84
C THR A 217 -11.04 5.69 9.75
N VAL A 218 -9.76 5.69 10.13
CA VAL A 218 -8.64 5.45 9.22
C VAL A 218 -8.73 4.05 8.60
N ALA A 219 -8.96 3.02 9.39
CA ALA A 219 -9.14 1.65 8.91
C ALA A 219 -10.33 1.54 7.94
N SER A 220 -11.48 2.14 8.27
CA SER A 220 -12.65 2.18 7.40
C SER A 220 -12.36 2.89 6.08
N LEU A 221 -11.69 4.04 6.10
CA LEU A 221 -11.31 4.78 4.88
C LEU A 221 -10.34 3.98 4.00
N CYS A 222 -9.38 3.30 4.61
CA CYS A 222 -8.38 2.50 3.88
C CYS A 222 -8.96 1.20 3.33
N ASN A 223 -9.91 0.57 4.03
CA ASN A 223 -10.51 -0.72 3.69
C ASN A 223 -11.86 -0.59 2.99
N ARG A 224 -12.32 0.62 2.71
CA ARG A 224 -13.65 0.91 2.19
C ARG A 224 -14.09 0.03 1.02
N PHE A 225 -13.16 -0.36 0.17
CA PHE A 225 -13.44 -1.23 -0.97
C PHE A 225 -13.10 -2.70 -0.70
N LEU A 226 -12.39 -3.03 0.39
CA LEU A 226 -12.10 -4.41 0.78
C LEU A 226 -13.31 -5.09 1.42
N GLU A 227 -14.10 -4.36 2.22
CA GLU A 227 -15.20 -4.91 3.01
C GLU A 227 -16.50 -5.13 2.20
N THR A 228 -16.76 -4.32 1.19
CA THR A 228 -18.00 -4.39 0.39
C THR A 228 -18.17 -5.68 -0.39
N HIS A 229 -17.11 -6.48 -0.58
CA HIS A 229 -17.14 -7.67 -1.44
C HIS A 229 -17.00 -9.00 -0.71
N PHE A 230 -16.57 -9.01 0.58
CA PHE A 230 -16.51 -10.24 1.36
C PHE A 230 -17.85 -10.68 1.97
N ILE A 231 -18.84 -9.78 2.04
CA ILE A 231 -20.15 -10.08 2.63
C ILE A 231 -21.03 -10.91 1.67
N SER A 232 -20.84 -10.76 0.35
CA SER A 232 -21.69 -11.46 -0.65
C SER A 232 -21.35 -12.93 -0.90
N HIS A 233 -20.16 -13.40 -0.49
CA HIS A 233 -19.73 -14.78 -0.74
C HIS A 233 -19.75 -15.71 0.49
N ARG A 234 -20.12 -15.21 1.68
CA ARG A 234 -20.35 -16.06 2.87
C ARG A 234 -21.77 -16.58 3.01
N ASN A 235 -22.71 -16.14 2.16
CA ASN A 235 -24.13 -16.52 2.22
C ASN A 235 -24.60 -17.28 0.95
N LYS A 236 -23.72 -18.02 0.29
CA LYS A 236 -24.13 -19.00 -0.72
C LYS A 236 -23.44 -20.33 -0.49
#